data_07a3e21202c6a307ad2b13c5f1b7e2a7
#
_entry.id   07a3e21202c6a307ad2b13c5f1b7e2a7
#
_cell.length_a   1.000
_cell.length_b   1.000
_cell.length_c   1.000
_cell.angle_alpha   90.00
_cell.angle_beta   90.00
_cell.angle_gamma   90.00
#
_symmetry.space_group_name_H-M   'P 1'
#
loop_
_entity.id
_entity.type
_entity.pdbx_description
1 polymer ?
#
loop_
_entity_poly.entity_id
_entity_poly.type
_entity_poly.pdbx_seq_one_letter_code
_entity_poly.pdbx_strand_id
1 'polypeptide(L)'
;FDVVAGSQIDEWYALAGDRQLRMVSHRIADRIYDKLTGLGGLFASRLAYVVQHSKQSYELIVADSDGANALPALKSKEPIISPAWSPDGKQLAYVSFEARKPVVYVHTVATGQRRVVANFRGNNSAPAFSHDGKKLAVALSRDGYTQIFLINTDGSGVQRFSKSLAIDTEPVFSPDGQYLYFTSDRGGSPQIYRQPLAGGSAQRVTFNGNYAVSPALNPQGTEISYVTRSNGRFRIAIMDLQTGQERI
;
A
#
# COMPACT_ATOMS: atom_id res chain seq x y z
N PHE A 1 -28.52 -19.62 -2.54
CA PHE A 1 -29.32 -20.70 -3.13
C PHE A 1 -29.13 -20.67 -4.65
N ASP A 2 -28.78 -21.81 -5.26
CA ASP A 2 -28.75 -21.94 -6.70
C ASP A 2 -30.17 -22.33 -7.18
N VAL A 3 -30.83 -21.41 -7.85
CA VAL A 3 -32.22 -21.60 -8.30
C VAL A 3 -32.31 -22.62 -9.41
N VAL A 4 -31.28 -22.76 -10.25
CA VAL A 4 -31.21 -23.70 -11.37
C VAL A 4 -30.97 -25.14 -10.88
N ALA A 5 -30.03 -25.29 -9.97
CA ALA A 5 -29.70 -26.58 -9.35
C ALA A 5 -30.67 -26.96 -8.23
N GLY A 6 -31.50 -26.05 -7.75
CA GLY A 6 -32.42 -26.28 -6.64
C GLY A 6 -31.69 -26.58 -5.32
N SER A 7 -30.45 -26.12 -5.16
CA SER A 7 -29.61 -26.45 -4.01
C SER A 7 -29.14 -25.23 -3.25
N GLN A 8 -28.91 -25.40 -1.95
CA GLN A 8 -28.30 -24.38 -1.10
C GLN A 8 -26.81 -24.32 -1.38
N ILE A 9 -26.32 -23.14 -1.82
CA ILE A 9 -24.89 -22.92 -2.11
C ILE A 9 -24.11 -22.73 -0.83
N ASP A 10 -24.67 -21.95 0.11
CA ASP A 10 -24.01 -21.59 1.36
C ASP A 10 -25.01 -21.10 2.40
N GLU A 11 -24.66 -21.23 3.67
CA GLU A 11 -25.39 -20.70 4.80
C GLU A 11 -24.43 -20.14 5.83
N TRP A 12 -24.70 -18.95 6.34
CA TRP A 12 -23.83 -18.29 7.30
C TRP A 12 -24.63 -17.46 8.29
N TYR A 13 -24.23 -17.58 9.54
CA TYR A 13 -24.82 -16.86 10.66
C TYR A 13 -23.79 -16.00 11.34
N ALA A 14 -24.14 -14.76 11.70
CA ALA A 14 -23.32 -13.90 12.50
C ALA A 14 -24.15 -13.28 13.62
N LEU A 15 -23.62 -13.32 14.84
CA LEU A 15 -24.13 -12.53 15.93
C LEU A 15 -23.46 -11.16 15.88
N ALA A 16 -24.24 -10.09 15.85
CA ALA A 16 -23.74 -8.73 15.80
C ALA A 16 -24.56 -7.84 16.72
N GLY A 17 -23.90 -7.02 17.51
CA GLY A 17 -24.53 -5.87 18.15
C GLY A 17 -24.75 -4.75 17.12
N ASP A 18 -25.65 -3.80 17.44
CA ASP A 18 -26.06 -2.72 16.53
C ASP A 18 -24.89 -1.98 15.88
N ARG A 19 -23.80 -1.75 16.64
CA ARG A 19 -22.59 -1.08 16.12
C ARG A 19 -21.77 -1.91 15.13
N GLN A 20 -22.04 -3.21 15.05
CA GLN A 20 -21.31 -4.15 14.20
C GLN A 20 -22.11 -4.54 12.94
N LEU A 21 -23.39 -4.21 12.86
CA LEU A 21 -24.29 -4.61 11.77
C LEU A 21 -23.73 -4.26 10.40
N ARG A 22 -23.21 -3.05 10.24
CA ARG A 22 -22.62 -2.62 8.97
C ARG A 22 -21.43 -3.47 8.54
N MET A 23 -20.48 -3.70 9.43
CA MET A 23 -19.30 -4.53 9.14
C MET A 23 -19.70 -5.99 8.85
N VAL A 24 -20.69 -6.51 9.57
CA VAL A 24 -21.23 -7.86 9.32
C VAL A 24 -21.91 -7.92 7.95
N SER A 25 -22.68 -6.90 7.58
CA SER A 25 -23.30 -6.82 6.23
C SER A 25 -22.24 -6.81 5.13
N HIS A 26 -21.15 -6.06 5.29
CA HIS A 26 -20.05 -6.06 4.34
C HIS A 26 -19.37 -7.45 4.23
N ARG A 27 -19.17 -8.15 5.35
CA ARG A 27 -18.64 -9.53 5.34
C ARG A 27 -19.57 -10.52 4.66
N ILE A 28 -20.89 -10.36 4.82
CA ILE A 28 -21.89 -11.15 4.09
C ILE A 28 -21.77 -10.88 2.59
N ALA A 29 -21.67 -9.61 2.21
CA ALA A 29 -21.50 -9.21 0.81
C ALA A 29 -20.21 -9.78 0.21
N ASP A 30 -19.09 -9.74 0.94
CA ASP A 30 -17.81 -10.35 0.53
C ASP A 30 -17.98 -11.85 0.26
N ARG A 31 -18.65 -12.56 1.17
CA ARG A 31 -18.86 -14.00 1.03
C ARG A 31 -19.76 -14.36 -0.15
N ILE A 32 -20.84 -13.58 -0.36
CA ILE A 32 -21.71 -13.75 -1.53
C ILE A 32 -20.91 -13.51 -2.82
N TYR A 33 -20.15 -12.42 -2.86
CA TYR A 33 -19.34 -12.07 -4.02
C TYR A 33 -18.31 -13.17 -4.35
N ASP A 34 -17.58 -13.66 -3.33
CA ASP A 34 -16.61 -14.74 -3.48
C ASP A 34 -17.26 -16.02 -4.03
N LYS A 35 -18.44 -16.41 -3.49
CA LYS A 35 -19.18 -17.59 -3.96
C LYS A 35 -19.66 -17.47 -5.41
N LEU A 36 -20.02 -16.26 -5.84
CA LEU A 36 -20.54 -16.04 -7.20
C LEU A 36 -19.43 -15.87 -8.24
N THR A 37 -18.27 -15.34 -7.85
CA THR A 37 -17.23 -14.94 -8.80
C THR A 37 -15.93 -15.71 -8.65
N GLY A 38 -15.70 -16.36 -7.50
CA GLY A 38 -14.40 -16.93 -7.13
C GLY A 38 -13.34 -15.87 -6.82
N LEU A 39 -13.71 -14.59 -6.79
CA LEU A 39 -12.84 -13.47 -6.46
C LEU A 39 -13.14 -13.03 -5.03
N GLY A 40 -12.14 -12.90 -4.19
CA GLY A 40 -12.34 -12.41 -2.81
C GLY A 40 -13.07 -11.07 -2.78
N GLY A 41 -14.02 -10.89 -1.85
CA GLY A 41 -14.73 -9.63 -1.68
C GLY A 41 -13.86 -8.56 -1.02
N LEU A 42 -14.19 -7.28 -1.27
CA LEU A 42 -13.48 -6.12 -0.73
C LEU A 42 -14.40 -5.18 0.08
N PHE A 43 -15.67 -5.55 0.28
CA PHE A 43 -16.66 -4.69 0.95
C PHE A 43 -16.35 -4.44 2.42
N ALA A 44 -15.78 -5.44 3.13
CA ALA A 44 -15.35 -5.30 4.53
C ALA A 44 -13.95 -4.70 4.68
N SER A 45 -13.34 -4.21 3.61
CA SER A 45 -12.06 -3.52 3.66
C SER A 45 -12.19 -2.09 4.19
N ARG A 46 -11.06 -1.46 4.52
CA ARG A 46 -10.99 -0.09 5.01
C ARG A 46 -10.06 0.76 4.16
N LEU A 47 -10.38 2.04 4.07
CA LEU A 47 -9.57 3.06 3.44
C LEU A 47 -8.76 3.83 4.50
N ALA A 48 -7.55 4.21 4.14
CA ALA A 48 -6.78 5.20 4.88
C ALA A 48 -6.36 6.29 3.90
N TYR A 49 -6.69 7.54 4.22
CA TYR A 49 -6.37 8.69 3.36
C TYR A 49 -6.08 9.92 4.21
N VAL A 50 -5.42 10.90 3.61
CA VAL A 50 -5.08 12.16 4.27
C VAL A 50 -5.96 13.26 3.72
N VAL A 51 -6.56 14.04 4.63
CA VAL A 51 -7.29 15.27 4.31
C VAL A 51 -6.48 16.46 4.77
N GLN A 52 -6.26 17.41 3.87
CA GLN A 52 -5.70 18.71 4.18
C GLN A 52 -6.84 19.71 4.24
N HIS A 53 -7.15 20.24 5.44
CA HIS A 53 -8.16 21.27 5.62
C HIS A 53 -7.59 22.69 5.42
N SER A 54 -6.30 22.87 5.77
CA SER A 54 -5.56 24.11 5.58
C SER A 54 -4.05 23.83 5.52
N LYS A 55 -3.23 24.88 5.34
CA LYS A 55 -1.76 24.76 5.35
C LYS A 55 -1.19 24.21 6.67
N GLN A 56 -1.96 24.26 7.76
CA GLN A 56 -1.54 23.80 9.10
C GLN A 56 -2.59 22.86 9.72
N SER A 57 -3.36 22.15 8.91
CA SER A 57 -4.38 21.22 9.41
C SER A 57 -4.51 20.02 8.49
N TYR A 58 -4.00 18.89 8.94
CA TYR A 58 -4.00 17.60 8.25
C TYR A 58 -4.63 16.54 9.13
N GLU A 59 -5.38 15.65 8.54
CA GLU A 59 -5.96 14.51 9.23
C GLU A 59 -5.67 13.23 8.45
N LEU A 60 -5.16 12.21 9.13
CA LEU A 60 -5.14 10.84 8.64
C LEU A 60 -6.47 10.20 9.01
N ILE A 61 -7.28 9.89 8.02
CA ILE A 61 -8.63 9.36 8.18
C ILE A 61 -8.61 7.86 7.91
N VAL A 62 -9.37 7.11 8.71
CA VAL A 62 -9.74 5.71 8.45
C VAL A 62 -11.25 5.66 8.25
N ALA A 63 -11.68 4.99 7.18
CA ALA A 63 -13.09 4.81 6.82
C ALA A 63 -13.36 3.39 6.32
N ASP A 64 -14.62 2.99 6.26
CA ASP A 64 -15.03 1.80 5.54
C ASP A 64 -14.78 1.97 4.03
N SER A 65 -14.75 0.88 3.27
CA SER A 65 -14.44 0.89 1.83
C SER A 65 -15.36 1.79 1.00
N ASP A 66 -16.58 2.04 1.47
CA ASP A 66 -17.56 2.93 0.85
C ASP A 66 -17.52 4.38 1.40
N GLY A 67 -16.53 4.71 2.21
CA GLY A 67 -16.30 6.04 2.80
C GLY A 67 -17.12 6.32 4.05
N ALA A 68 -17.97 5.40 4.51
CA ALA A 68 -18.70 5.58 5.76
C ALA A 68 -17.81 5.39 6.98
N ASN A 69 -18.30 5.77 8.17
CA ASN A 69 -17.61 5.67 9.44
C ASN A 69 -16.20 6.32 9.43
N ALA A 70 -16.04 7.39 8.65
CA ALA A 70 -14.78 8.12 8.56
C ALA A 70 -14.41 8.73 9.90
N LEU A 71 -13.28 8.30 10.48
CA LEU A 71 -12.78 8.77 11.76
C LEU A 71 -11.31 9.19 11.63
N PRO A 72 -10.90 10.32 12.26
CA PRO A 72 -9.52 10.73 12.28
C PRO A 72 -8.70 9.81 13.19
N ALA A 73 -7.75 9.06 12.61
CA ALA A 73 -6.76 8.30 13.35
C ALA A 73 -5.65 9.20 13.90
N LEU A 74 -5.35 10.31 13.19
CA LEU A 74 -4.35 11.31 13.60
C LEU A 74 -4.74 12.68 13.09
N LYS A 75 -4.57 13.71 13.95
CA LYS A 75 -4.59 15.12 13.57
C LYS A 75 -3.20 15.72 13.69
N SER A 76 -2.76 16.48 12.71
CA SER A 76 -1.44 17.11 12.67
C SER A 76 -1.49 18.54 12.12
N LYS A 77 -0.60 19.38 12.59
CA LYS A 77 -0.37 20.71 12.01
C LYS A 77 0.57 20.66 10.80
N GLU A 78 1.32 19.57 10.68
CA GLU A 78 2.30 19.35 9.62
C GLU A 78 1.79 18.25 8.66
N PRO A 79 2.29 18.22 7.42
CA PRO A 79 1.88 17.22 6.44
C PRO A 79 2.02 15.79 6.92
N ILE A 80 1.07 14.96 6.51
CA ILE A 80 1.11 13.50 6.58
C ILE A 80 0.98 12.99 5.16
N ILE A 81 1.81 12.03 4.76
CA ILE A 81 1.77 11.44 3.41
C ILE A 81 2.01 9.94 3.43
N SER A 82 1.69 9.27 2.32
CA SER A 82 1.98 7.85 2.05
C SER A 82 1.48 6.90 3.14
N PRO A 83 0.20 6.92 3.52
CA PRO A 83 -0.33 5.92 4.44
C PRO A 83 -0.35 4.53 3.78
N ALA A 84 0.03 3.51 4.54
CA ALA A 84 0.03 2.12 4.12
C ALA A 84 -0.50 1.24 5.26
N TRP A 85 -1.43 0.32 4.95
CA TRP A 85 -1.98 -0.63 5.89
C TRP A 85 -1.03 -1.80 6.17
N SER A 86 -1.00 -2.25 7.42
CA SER A 86 -0.49 -3.58 7.73
C SER A 86 -1.42 -4.67 7.17
N PRO A 87 -0.91 -5.86 6.81
CA PRO A 87 -1.74 -6.94 6.23
C PRO A 87 -2.91 -7.37 7.11
N ASP A 88 -2.76 -7.29 8.43
CA ASP A 88 -3.82 -7.60 9.40
C ASP A 88 -4.82 -6.45 9.62
N GLY A 89 -4.61 -5.30 8.96
CA GLY A 89 -5.44 -4.11 9.07
C GLY A 89 -5.44 -3.44 10.45
N LYS A 90 -4.48 -3.74 11.33
CA LYS A 90 -4.43 -3.17 12.67
C LYS A 90 -3.55 -1.94 12.80
N GLN A 91 -2.59 -1.79 11.89
CA GLN A 91 -1.59 -0.72 11.91
C GLN A 91 -1.56 0.05 10.59
N LEU A 92 -1.17 1.31 10.68
CA LEU A 92 -0.84 2.17 9.56
C LEU A 92 0.62 2.60 9.67
N ALA A 93 1.38 2.44 8.58
CA ALA A 93 2.63 3.16 8.41
C ALA A 93 2.36 4.43 7.61
N TYR A 94 3.02 5.52 7.93
CA TYR A 94 2.92 6.78 7.20
C TYR A 94 4.14 7.66 7.46
N VAL A 95 4.30 8.68 6.64
CA VAL A 95 5.31 9.73 6.84
C VAL A 95 4.65 10.93 7.50
N SER A 96 5.25 11.44 8.58
CA SER A 96 4.85 12.70 9.20
C SER A 96 6.00 13.71 9.21
N PHE A 97 5.65 14.97 9.03
CA PHE A 97 6.59 16.11 9.09
C PHE A 97 6.54 16.85 10.42
N GLU A 98 5.90 16.29 11.46
CA GLU A 98 5.82 16.90 12.82
C GLU A 98 7.21 17.24 13.40
N ALA A 99 8.23 16.46 13.05
CA ALA A 99 9.63 16.71 13.44
C ALA A 99 10.37 17.70 12.50
N ARG A 100 9.66 18.47 11.68
CA ARG A 100 10.18 19.39 10.64
C ARG A 100 11.07 18.72 9.59
N LYS A 101 10.96 17.41 9.48
CA LYS A 101 11.58 16.54 8.47
C LYS A 101 10.71 15.30 8.31
N PRO A 102 10.82 14.56 7.19
CA PRO A 102 10.08 13.33 7.02
C PRO A 102 10.55 12.26 8.01
N VAL A 103 9.62 11.67 8.73
CA VAL A 103 9.83 10.56 9.68
C VAL A 103 8.76 9.51 9.43
N VAL A 104 9.15 8.24 9.35
CA VAL A 104 8.20 7.12 9.21
C VAL A 104 7.75 6.64 10.58
N TYR A 105 6.44 6.60 10.76
CA TYR A 105 5.79 6.08 11.94
C TYR A 105 5.01 4.81 11.62
N VAL A 106 4.88 3.94 12.61
CA VAL A 106 3.85 2.89 12.66
C VAL A 106 2.89 3.23 13.79
N HIS A 107 1.60 3.22 13.46
CA HIS A 107 0.49 3.63 14.31
C HIS A 107 -0.50 2.48 14.47
N THR A 108 -0.77 2.07 15.70
CA THR A 108 -1.82 1.09 16.03
C THR A 108 -3.17 1.80 16.07
N VAL A 109 -4.03 1.52 15.09
CA VAL A 109 -5.27 2.28 14.87
C VAL A 109 -6.21 2.21 16.09
N ALA A 110 -6.34 1.04 16.72
CA ALA A 110 -7.26 0.85 17.83
C ALA A 110 -6.87 1.61 19.11
N THR A 111 -5.58 1.84 19.34
CA THR A 111 -5.06 2.45 20.58
C THR A 111 -4.53 3.87 20.40
N GLY A 112 -4.31 4.29 19.15
CA GLY A 112 -3.65 5.55 18.85
C GLY A 112 -2.14 5.56 19.15
N GLN A 113 -1.56 4.45 19.61
CA GLN A 113 -0.13 4.38 19.90
C GLN A 113 0.70 4.45 18.63
N ARG A 114 1.72 5.31 18.65
CA ARG A 114 2.65 5.52 17.55
C ARG A 114 4.07 5.20 17.98
N ARG A 115 4.85 4.62 17.04
CA ARG A 115 6.30 4.47 17.21
C ARG A 115 7.03 4.95 15.97
N VAL A 116 8.21 5.50 16.16
CA VAL A 116 9.13 5.85 15.08
C VAL A 116 9.79 4.60 14.54
N VAL A 117 9.77 4.41 13.21
CA VAL A 117 10.45 3.30 12.54
C VAL A 117 11.66 3.79 11.75
N ALA A 118 11.56 4.91 11.05
CA ALA A 118 12.69 5.50 10.34
C ALA A 118 12.75 7.02 10.59
N ASN A 119 13.89 7.44 11.14
CA ASN A 119 14.21 8.84 11.45
C ASN A 119 15.69 9.13 11.12
N PHE A 120 16.13 8.70 9.95
CA PHE A 120 17.51 8.88 9.51
C PHE A 120 17.73 10.28 8.92
N ARG A 121 19.00 10.63 8.68
CA ARG A 121 19.35 11.85 7.95
C ARG A 121 18.80 11.77 6.53
N GLY A 122 18.30 12.90 6.02
CA GLY A 122 17.73 13.01 4.67
C GLY A 122 16.30 12.51 4.59
N ASN A 123 15.92 11.94 3.45
CA ASN A 123 14.59 11.44 3.18
C ASN A 123 14.28 10.14 3.93
N ASN A 124 13.07 10.04 4.46
CA ASN A 124 12.49 8.83 5.06
C ASN A 124 11.04 8.78 4.55
N SER A 125 10.75 7.96 3.55
CA SER A 125 9.46 8.03 2.84
C SER A 125 8.97 6.67 2.33
N ALA A 126 7.75 6.69 1.78
CA ALA A 126 7.11 5.61 1.06
C ALA A 126 7.17 4.25 1.79
N PRO A 127 6.64 4.15 3.03
CA PRO A 127 6.62 2.88 3.74
C PRO A 127 5.64 1.89 3.09
N ALA A 128 6.04 0.62 3.03
CA ALA A 128 5.17 -0.49 2.65
C ALA A 128 5.42 -1.69 3.57
N PHE A 129 4.36 -2.31 4.08
CA PHE A 129 4.47 -3.52 4.90
C PHE A 129 4.79 -4.75 4.05
N SER A 130 5.62 -5.63 4.58
CA SER A 130 5.74 -7.00 4.07
C SER A 130 4.45 -7.78 4.31
N HIS A 131 4.22 -8.82 3.52
CA HIS A 131 3.00 -9.63 3.58
C HIS A 131 2.79 -10.28 4.97
N ASP A 132 3.85 -10.64 5.67
CA ASP A 132 3.82 -11.18 7.04
C ASP A 132 3.69 -10.10 8.13
N GLY A 133 3.68 -8.81 7.76
CA GLY A 133 3.59 -7.68 8.67
C GLY A 133 4.81 -7.44 9.56
N LYS A 134 5.90 -8.18 9.38
CA LYS A 134 7.08 -8.09 10.26
C LYS A 134 8.08 -7.02 9.84
N LYS A 135 8.09 -6.65 8.56
CA LYS A 135 9.03 -5.67 7.99
C LYS A 135 8.30 -4.55 7.28
N LEU A 136 9.00 -3.45 7.15
CA LEU A 136 8.67 -2.33 6.25
C LEU A 136 9.77 -2.20 5.21
N ALA A 137 9.39 -2.01 3.95
CA ALA A 137 10.24 -1.40 2.95
C ALA A 137 10.05 0.11 3.03
N VAL A 138 11.13 0.87 3.05
CA VAL A 138 11.14 2.34 3.13
C VAL A 138 12.18 2.92 2.19
N ALA A 139 11.92 4.10 1.64
CA ALA A 139 12.89 4.82 0.83
C ALA A 139 13.68 5.80 1.72
N LEU A 140 15.01 5.60 1.80
CA LEU A 140 15.92 6.40 2.62
C LEU A 140 17.05 7.00 1.77
N SER A 141 17.42 8.25 2.04
CA SER A 141 18.59 8.89 1.42
C SER A 141 19.78 9.04 2.39
N ARG A 142 19.80 8.27 3.48
CA ARG A 142 20.81 8.35 4.54
C ARG A 142 22.27 8.17 4.05
N ASP A 143 22.45 7.38 3.01
CA ASP A 143 23.76 7.00 2.48
C ASP A 143 24.04 7.63 1.09
N GLY A 144 23.37 8.75 0.74
CA GLY A 144 23.51 9.45 -0.53
C GLY A 144 22.22 9.42 -1.35
N TYR A 145 22.17 8.66 -2.44
CA TYR A 145 20.97 8.50 -3.26
C TYR A 145 19.83 7.84 -2.46
N THR A 146 18.60 8.20 -2.81
CA THR A 146 17.41 7.52 -2.23
C THR A 146 17.37 6.08 -2.68
N GLN A 147 17.43 5.17 -1.71
CA GLN A 147 17.43 3.73 -1.93
C GLN A 147 16.41 3.05 -1.02
N ILE A 148 16.02 1.84 -1.35
CA ILE A 148 15.09 1.07 -0.54
C ILE A 148 15.86 0.31 0.55
N PHE A 149 15.32 0.39 1.76
CA PHE A 149 15.78 -0.34 2.93
C PHE A 149 14.64 -1.20 3.48
N LEU A 150 14.99 -2.35 4.02
CA LEU A 150 14.10 -3.19 4.82
C LEU A 150 14.39 -2.93 6.29
N ILE A 151 13.35 -2.72 7.08
CA ILE A 151 13.42 -2.42 8.51
C ILE A 151 12.37 -3.26 9.22
N ASN A 152 12.67 -3.84 10.38
CA ASN A 152 11.65 -4.47 11.21
C ASN A 152 10.61 -3.43 11.65
N THR A 153 9.38 -3.85 11.86
CA THR A 153 8.30 -2.92 12.26
C THR A 153 8.52 -2.27 13.61
N ASP A 154 9.46 -2.76 14.43
CA ASP A 154 9.92 -2.12 15.67
C ASP A 154 11.02 -1.05 15.48
N GLY A 155 11.52 -0.88 14.25
CA GLY A 155 12.59 0.05 13.88
C GLY A 155 13.99 -0.56 13.90
N SER A 156 14.14 -1.82 14.29
CA SER A 156 15.41 -2.53 14.30
C SER A 156 15.73 -3.17 12.94
N GLY A 157 16.92 -3.77 12.79
CA GLY A 157 17.25 -4.61 11.65
C GLY A 157 17.31 -3.87 10.30
N VAL A 158 17.79 -2.63 10.29
CA VAL A 158 17.89 -1.78 9.10
C VAL A 158 18.88 -2.38 8.10
N GLN A 159 18.38 -2.79 6.94
CA GLN A 159 19.19 -3.40 5.88
C GLN A 159 18.90 -2.72 4.53
N ARG A 160 19.97 -2.29 3.84
CA ARG A 160 19.83 -1.75 2.48
C ARG A 160 19.43 -2.87 1.51
N PHE A 161 18.34 -2.69 0.80
CA PHE A 161 17.83 -3.64 -0.18
C PHE A 161 18.30 -3.30 -1.60
N SER A 162 17.98 -2.10 -2.09
CA SER A 162 18.41 -1.70 -3.42
C SER A 162 19.81 -1.08 -3.40
N LYS A 163 20.58 -1.33 -4.48
CA LYS A 163 21.94 -0.83 -4.66
C LYS A 163 22.07 -0.27 -6.06
N SER A 164 21.79 1.01 -6.24
CA SER A 164 21.95 1.72 -7.51
C SER A 164 22.53 3.11 -7.29
N LEU A 165 22.93 3.78 -8.37
CA LEU A 165 23.28 5.20 -8.39
C LEU A 165 22.10 6.08 -8.78
N ALA A 166 20.91 5.53 -8.75
CA ALA A 166 19.64 6.14 -9.13
C ALA A 166 18.76 6.38 -7.91
N ILE A 167 17.59 6.99 -8.11
CA ILE A 167 16.55 7.12 -7.09
C ILE A 167 15.66 5.88 -7.15
N ASP A 168 15.68 5.09 -6.06
CA ASP A 168 14.77 3.97 -5.86
C ASP A 168 13.78 4.34 -4.75
N THR A 169 12.47 4.33 -5.06
CA THR A 169 11.41 4.80 -4.15
C THR A 169 10.09 4.05 -4.37
N GLU A 170 9.08 4.33 -3.54
CA GLU A 170 7.72 3.78 -3.64
C GLU A 170 7.69 2.25 -3.73
N PRO A 171 8.31 1.54 -2.75
CA PRO A 171 8.32 0.09 -2.76
C PRO A 171 6.93 -0.49 -2.47
N VAL A 172 6.62 -1.63 -3.08
CA VAL A 172 5.48 -2.47 -2.77
C VAL A 172 5.88 -3.94 -2.83
N PHE A 173 5.49 -4.74 -1.85
CA PHE A 173 5.73 -6.18 -1.86
C PHE A 173 4.75 -6.89 -2.79
N SER A 174 5.22 -7.92 -3.49
CA SER A 174 4.31 -8.83 -4.17
C SER A 174 3.49 -9.64 -3.15
N PRO A 175 2.23 -10.01 -3.48
CA PRO A 175 1.37 -10.76 -2.57
C PRO A 175 1.95 -12.12 -2.15
N ASP A 176 2.74 -12.76 -3.02
CA ASP A 176 3.44 -14.02 -2.76
C ASP A 176 4.70 -13.86 -1.87
N GLY A 177 5.08 -12.61 -1.55
CA GLY A 177 6.25 -12.29 -0.75
C GLY A 177 7.59 -12.62 -1.42
N GLN A 178 7.63 -12.81 -2.75
CA GLN A 178 8.87 -13.17 -3.44
C GLN A 178 9.61 -11.95 -4.00
N TYR A 179 8.89 -10.89 -4.35
CA TYR A 179 9.45 -9.70 -5.00
C TYR A 179 9.10 -8.42 -4.26
N LEU A 180 9.98 -7.43 -4.44
CA LEU A 180 9.67 -6.03 -4.19
C LEU A 180 9.62 -5.29 -5.52
N TYR A 181 8.50 -4.61 -5.78
CA TYR A 181 8.33 -3.69 -6.90
C TYR A 181 8.61 -2.28 -6.41
N PHE A 182 9.16 -1.42 -7.25
CA PHE A 182 9.49 -0.05 -6.88
C PHE A 182 9.69 0.84 -8.11
N THR A 183 9.58 2.13 -7.89
CA THR A 183 9.94 3.14 -8.89
C THR A 183 11.44 3.38 -8.88
N SER A 184 12.06 3.41 -10.08
CA SER A 184 13.48 3.74 -10.26
C SER A 184 13.73 4.51 -11.54
N ASP A 185 14.61 5.51 -11.49
CA ASP A 185 15.07 6.28 -12.65
C ASP A 185 16.40 5.78 -13.25
N ARG A 186 16.86 4.57 -12.87
CA ARG A 186 18.12 3.95 -13.33
C ARG A 186 18.24 3.78 -14.84
N GLY A 187 17.12 3.78 -15.56
CA GLY A 187 17.05 3.74 -17.02
C GLY A 187 16.95 5.13 -17.67
N GLY A 188 17.20 6.21 -16.94
CA GLY A 188 17.16 7.60 -17.42
C GLY A 188 15.80 8.29 -17.18
N SER A 189 14.73 7.54 -16.94
CA SER A 189 13.40 8.06 -16.58
C SER A 189 12.73 7.13 -15.58
N PRO A 190 11.80 7.65 -14.74
CA PRO A 190 11.11 6.82 -13.74
C PRO A 190 10.30 5.70 -14.39
N GLN A 191 10.59 4.47 -13.98
CA GLN A 191 9.91 3.24 -14.41
C GLN A 191 9.75 2.30 -13.23
N ILE A 192 8.84 1.33 -13.37
CA ILE A 192 8.67 0.29 -12.38
C ILE A 192 9.70 -0.82 -12.60
N TYR A 193 10.37 -1.18 -11.53
CA TYR A 193 11.29 -2.33 -11.46
C TYR A 193 10.80 -3.31 -10.42
N ARG A 194 11.19 -4.57 -10.57
CA ARG A 194 11.03 -5.59 -9.53
C ARG A 194 12.39 -6.22 -9.20
N GLN A 195 12.55 -6.64 -7.96
CA GLN A 195 13.75 -7.34 -7.50
C GLN A 195 13.36 -8.47 -6.55
N PRO A 196 13.95 -9.68 -6.67
CA PRO A 196 13.67 -10.77 -5.75
C PRO A 196 14.08 -10.41 -4.31
N LEU A 197 13.26 -10.72 -3.33
CA LEU A 197 13.58 -10.52 -1.90
C LEU A 197 14.70 -11.44 -1.43
N ALA A 198 14.87 -12.60 -2.05
CA ALA A 198 15.99 -13.51 -1.80
C ALA A 198 17.34 -13.01 -2.32
N GLY A 199 17.36 -11.89 -3.04
CA GLY A 199 18.55 -11.30 -3.68
C GLY A 199 18.52 -11.45 -5.19
N GLY A 200 19.42 -10.73 -5.88
CA GLY A 200 19.50 -10.68 -7.32
C GLY A 200 19.37 -9.27 -7.88
N SER A 201 19.41 -9.14 -9.21
CA SER A 201 19.35 -7.85 -9.89
C SER A 201 17.90 -7.38 -10.08
N ALA A 202 17.70 -6.08 -10.04
CA ALA A 202 16.42 -5.47 -10.38
C ALA A 202 16.15 -5.58 -11.89
N GLN A 203 14.92 -5.94 -12.24
CA GLN A 203 14.42 -6.08 -13.61
C GLN A 203 13.36 -5.02 -13.89
N ARG A 204 13.43 -4.35 -15.02
CA ARG A 204 12.41 -3.39 -15.44
C ARG A 204 11.11 -4.12 -15.79
N VAL A 205 9.99 -3.54 -15.40
CA VAL A 205 8.63 -4.10 -15.58
C VAL A 205 7.85 -3.30 -16.61
N THR A 206 7.93 -1.96 -16.58
CA THR A 206 7.19 -1.07 -17.49
C THR A 206 8.06 -0.59 -18.65
N PHE A 207 7.55 -0.70 -19.87
CA PHE A 207 8.26 -0.34 -21.12
C PHE A 207 7.50 0.67 -21.97
N ASN A 208 6.20 0.84 -21.73
CA ASN A 208 5.36 1.77 -22.46
C ASN A 208 5.52 3.19 -21.91
N GLY A 209 5.90 4.11 -22.78
CA GLY A 209 6.13 5.50 -22.38
C GLY A 209 7.43 5.74 -21.60
N ASN A 210 7.58 6.96 -21.14
CA ASN A 210 8.79 7.43 -20.45
C ASN A 210 8.57 7.77 -18.97
N TYR A 211 7.42 7.38 -18.39
CA TYR A 211 7.08 7.68 -17.01
C TYR A 211 6.12 6.63 -16.44
N ALA A 212 6.57 5.93 -15.42
CA ALA A 212 5.75 5.01 -14.64
C ALA A 212 6.21 5.04 -13.17
N VAL A 213 5.30 5.38 -12.26
CA VAL A 213 5.58 5.55 -10.81
C VAL A 213 4.44 5.02 -9.96
N SER A 214 4.66 4.91 -8.65
CA SER A 214 3.65 4.54 -7.65
C SER A 214 2.96 3.20 -7.96
N PRO A 215 3.71 2.10 -8.00
CA PRO A 215 3.16 0.78 -8.30
C PRO A 215 2.21 0.31 -7.20
N ALA A 216 1.14 -0.39 -7.58
CA ALA A 216 0.29 -1.15 -6.68
C ALA A 216 -0.14 -2.45 -7.35
N LEU A 217 -0.06 -3.56 -6.64
CA LEU A 217 -0.42 -4.88 -7.13
C LEU A 217 -1.84 -5.25 -6.69
N ASN A 218 -2.56 -5.99 -7.54
CA ASN A 218 -3.80 -6.61 -7.13
C ASN A 218 -3.52 -7.75 -6.12
N PRO A 219 -4.51 -8.21 -5.33
CA PRO A 219 -4.30 -9.24 -4.32
C PRO A 219 -3.79 -10.57 -4.88
N GLN A 220 -4.08 -10.89 -6.14
CA GLN A 220 -3.64 -12.09 -6.83
C GLN A 220 -2.20 -11.98 -7.38
N GLY A 221 -1.64 -10.77 -7.44
CA GLY A 221 -0.30 -10.52 -8.01
C GLY A 221 -0.23 -10.69 -9.52
N THR A 222 -1.37 -10.68 -10.21
CA THR A 222 -1.47 -10.85 -11.67
C THR A 222 -1.47 -9.53 -12.41
N GLU A 223 -1.90 -8.45 -11.79
CA GLU A 223 -1.94 -7.12 -12.37
C GLU A 223 -1.21 -6.09 -11.50
N ILE A 224 -0.64 -5.11 -12.16
CA ILE A 224 -0.03 -3.95 -11.53
C ILE A 224 -0.66 -2.67 -12.05
N SER A 225 -1.10 -1.80 -11.15
CA SER A 225 -1.48 -0.42 -11.47
C SER A 225 -0.36 0.54 -11.16
N TYR A 226 -0.25 1.61 -11.93
CA TYR A 226 0.75 2.65 -11.73
C TYR A 226 0.32 3.97 -12.37
N VAL A 227 0.95 5.07 -11.96
CA VAL A 227 0.75 6.37 -12.59
C VAL A 227 1.66 6.46 -13.80
N THR A 228 1.09 6.73 -14.97
CA THR A 228 1.81 7.00 -16.23
C THR A 228 1.50 8.40 -16.73
N ARG A 229 2.25 8.86 -17.72
CA ARG A 229 2.04 10.15 -18.41
C ARG A 229 1.72 9.91 -19.87
N SER A 230 0.50 10.26 -20.27
CA SER A 230 0.00 10.16 -21.64
C SER A 230 -0.55 11.52 -22.08
N ASN A 231 -0.12 12.00 -23.26
CA ASN A 231 -0.55 13.29 -23.82
C ASN A 231 -0.41 14.47 -22.84
N GLY A 232 0.70 14.51 -22.10
CA GLY A 232 0.99 15.55 -21.12
C GLY A 232 0.19 15.48 -19.81
N ARG A 233 -0.69 14.49 -19.64
CA ARG A 233 -1.54 14.30 -18.45
C ARG A 233 -1.16 13.04 -17.70
N PHE A 234 -1.26 13.07 -16.39
CA PHE A 234 -1.14 11.88 -15.55
C PHE A 234 -2.40 11.02 -15.66
N ARG A 235 -2.20 9.72 -15.79
CA ARG A 235 -3.23 8.69 -15.92
C ARG A 235 -2.88 7.50 -15.02
N ILE A 236 -3.88 6.71 -14.69
CA ILE A 236 -3.66 5.38 -14.11
C ILE A 236 -3.61 4.37 -15.26
N ALA A 237 -2.54 3.61 -15.30
CA ALA A 237 -2.43 2.43 -16.16
C ALA A 237 -2.59 1.17 -15.32
N ILE A 238 -3.18 0.14 -15.89
CA ILE A 238 -3.23 -1.21 -15.34
C ILE A 238 -2.61 -2.15 -16.36
N MET A 239 -1.63 -2.94 -15.93
CA MET A 239 -0.91 -3.87 -16.79
C MET A 239 -1.02 -5.29 -16.24
N ASP A 240 -1.37 -6.23 -17.09
CA ASP A 240 -1.28 -7.66 -16.82
C ASP A 240 0.21 -8.07 -16.80
N LEU A 241 0.66 -8.67 -15.69
CA LEU A 241 2.07 -9.01 -15.48
C LEU A 241 2.54 -10.22 -16.28
N GLN A 242 1.62 -11.06 -16.76
CA GLN A 242 1.94 -12.22 -17.57
C GLN A 242 2.06 -11.86 -19.06
N THR A 243 1.10 -11.09 -19.56
CA THR A 243 1.00 -10.77 -20.98
C THR A 243 1.67 -9.43 -21.34
N GLY A 244 1.87 -8.55 -20.38
CA GLY A 244 2.34 -7.18 -20.59
C GLY A 244 1.28 -6.26 -21.24
N GLN A 245 0.04 -6.71 -21.40
CA GLN A 245 -1.03 -5.87 -21.92
C GLN A 245 -1.38 -4.76 -20.93
N GLU A 246 -1.46 -3.53 -21.44
CA GLU A 246 -1.73 -2.34 -20.65
C GLU A 246 -3.06 -1.70 -21.09
N ARG A 247 -3.84 -1.21 -20.11
CA ARG A 247 -5.02 -0.36 -20.30
C ARG A 247 -4.89 0.91 -19.46
N ILE A 248 -5.37 2.05 -20.00
CA ILE A 248 -5.34 3.38 -19.37
C ILE A 248 -6.76 3.89 -19.17
#